data_9b0e7fc2278945bf30584f7cea3aaa8e
#
_entry.id   9b0e7fc2278945bf30584f7cea3aaa8e
#
_cell.length_a   1.000
_cell.length_b   1.000
_cell.length_c   1.000
_cell.angle_alpha   90.00
_cell.angle_beta   90.00
_cell.angle_gamma   90.00
#
_symmetry.space_group_name_H-M   'P 1'
#
loop_
_entity.id
_entity.type
_entity.pdbx_description
1 polymer ?
#
loop_
_entity_poly.entity_id
_entity_poly.type
_entity_poly.pdbx_seq_one_letter_code
_entity_poly.pdbx_strand_id
1 'polypeptide(L)'
;MEAVEAKAGDKAVRRDQHPTESSTEAPESASRRPRTRRPKVLVADDDLDARAMYGLYLQRMGCTVFTAVDGESAVDQAMAVLPDLIVLDLAMPHVTGWAAAKRLRRSPLTRGIPIVALTALPGARESARMSGCDVFMSKPCLPQLLWCEIRLLLGLDPTPSSIG
;
A
#
# COMPACT_ATOMS: atom_id res chain seq x y z
N MET A 1 74.52 -33.52 -1.97
CA MET A 1 75.46 -32.38 -1.90
C MET A 1 74.52 -31.23 -1.55
N GLU A 2 74.53 -31.01 -0.43
CA GLU A 2 75.04 -29.95 0.47
C GLU A 2 74.14 -28.74 0.37
N ALA A 3 73.33 -28.50 1.42
CA ALA A 3 73.71 -27.88 2.69
C ALA A 3 74.03 -26.39 2.45
N VAL A 4 73.55 -25.43 3.15
CA VAL A 4 73.67 -25.13 4.53
C VAL A 4 72.84 -23.80 4.74
N GLU A 5 71.95 -23.71 5.72
CA GLU A 5 72.01 -22.85 6.91
C GLU A 5 72.13 -21.33 6.64
N ALA A 6 71.52 -20.52 7.33
CA ALA A 6 70.83 -20.37 8.59
C ALA A 6 70.71 -18.89 8.92
N LYS A 7 69.86 -18.64 9.82
CA LYS A 7 69.82 -17.66 10.93
C LYS A 7 68.93 -16.43 10.70
N ALA A 8 67.87 -16.39 11.36
CA ALA A 8 67.57 -15.97 12.76
C ALA A 8 67.70 -14.47 13.00
N GLY A 9 66.67 -13.91 13.52
CA GLY A 9 66.58 -12.64 14.20
C GLY A 9 65.16 -12.13 14.17
N ASP A 10 64.38 -12.55 15.02
CA ASP A 10 63.98 -12.10 16.37
C ASP A 10 63.61 -10.63 16.42
N LYS A 11 62.41 -10.43 16.87
CA LYS A 11 61.77 -9.53 17.80
C LYS A 11 60.47 -9.00 17.23
N ALA A 12 59.44 -9.59 17.72
CA ALA A 12 58.58 -9.20 18.82
C ALA A 12 58.11 -7.73 18.79
N VAL A 13 56.82 -7.55 18.83
CA VAL A 13 56.16 -6.77 19.82
C VAL A 13 54.88 -6.09 19.28
N ARG A 14 53.79 -6.53 19.88
CA ARG A 14 52.60 -5.82 20.30
C ARG A 14 51.60 -5.44 19.22
N ARG A 15 50.49 -6.12 19.38
CA ARG A 15 49.24 -5.60 19.98
C ARG A 15 48.74 -4.38 19.24
N ASP A 16 47.65 -4.57 18.52
CA ASP A 16 46.45 -3.97 19.07
C ASP A 16 45.21 -4.65 18.45
N GLN A 17 44.37 -5.02 19.36
CA GLN A 17 43.07 -5.56 19.19
C GLN A 17 42.17 -4.44 18.67
N HIS A 18 41.55 -4.66 17.54
CA HIS A 18 40.33 -3.92 17.25
C HIS A 18 39.18 -4.92 17.17
N PRO A 19 38.18 -4.78 18.04
CA PRO A 19 36.93 -5.46 17.84
C PRO A 19 36.25 -4.86 16.61
N THR A 20 35.96 -5.69 15.64
CA THR A 20 35.01 -5.37 14.58
C THR A 20 33.66 -5.16 15.20
N GLU A 21 33.32 -3.94 15.46
CA GLU A 21 31.92 -3.57 15.69
C GLU A 21 31.17 -3.80 14.38
N SER A 22 30.47 -4.92 14.35
CA SER A 22 29.39 -5.12 13.38
C SER A 22 28.25 -4.15 13.77
N SER A 23 28.30 -2.98 13.20
CA SER A 23 27.15 -2.08 13.18
C SER A 23 26.07 -2.75 12.36
N THR A 24 25.21 -3.50 13.03
CA THR A 24 23.89 -3.82 12.49
C THR A 24 23.12 -2.50 12.46
N GLU A 25 23.25 -1.79 11.37
CA GLU A 25 22.34 -0.71 11.06
C GLU A 25 20.95 -1.33 10.87
N ALA A 26 20.13 -1.15 11.89
CA ALA A 26 18.69 -1.33 11.77
C ALA A 26 18.21 -0.48 10.58
N PRO A 27 17.27 -0.96 9.76
CA PRO A 27 16.75 -0.16 8.67
C PRO A 27 16.15 1.11 9.28
N GLU A 28 16.78 2.20 8.95
CA GLU A 28 16.34 3.55 9.27
C GLU A 28 14.85 3.65 8.92
N SER A 29 14.03 3.85 9.94
CA SER A 29 12.61 4.09 9.77
C SER A 29 12.47 5.22 8.76
N ALA A 30 11.96 4.88 7.58
CA ALA A 30 11.72 5.84 6.52
C ALA A 30 10.96 7.03 7.12
N SER A 31 11.66 8.12 7.29
CA SER A 31 11.14 9.41 7.73
C SER A 31 9.93 9.74 6.83
N ARG A 32 8.73 9.52 7.36
CA ARG A 32 7.47 9.87 6.69
C ARG A 32 7.43 11.39 6.60
N ARG A 33 7.88 11.90 5.46
CA ARG A 33 7.69 13.32 5.12
C ARG A 33 6.19 13.60 5.12
N PRO A 34 5.73 14.70 5.74
CA PRO A 34 4.34 15.08 5.65
C PRO A 34 3.94 15.15 4.16
N ARG A 35 2.90 14.41 3.78
CA ARG A 35 2.41 14.42 2.39
C ARG A 35 1.82 15.79 2.13
N THR A 36 2.52 16.61 1.39
CA THR A 36 2.08 17.97 1.03
C THR A 36 0.95 17.98 -0.02
N ARG A 37 0.66 16.81 -0.65
CA ARG A 37 -0.41 16.67 -1.64
C ARG A 37 -1.59 15.86 -1.10
N ARG A 38 -2.78 16.20 -1.59
CA ARG A 38 -4.01 15.46 -1.29
C ARG A 38 -3.90 14.04 -1.84
N PRO A 39 -4.23 13.00 -1.05
CA PRO A 39 -4.27 11.63 -1.55
C PRO A 39 -5.28 11.49 -2.69
N LYS A 40 -4.89 10.80 -3.76
CA LYS A 40 -5.78 10.43 -4.85
C LYS A 40 -6.45 9.10 -4.52
N VAL A 41 -7.76 9.05 -4.47
CA VAL A 41 -8.53 7.83 -4.24
C VAL A 41 -9.45 7.58 -5.42
N LEU A 42 -9.39 6.38 -5.98
CA LEU A 42 -10.34 5.91 -7.00
C LEU A 42 -11.43 5.11 -6.30
N VAL A 43 -12.70 5.48 -6.52
CA VAL A 43 -13.87 4.75 -6.04
C VAL A 43 -14.59 4.13 -7.23
N ALA A 44 -14.57 2.80 -7.32
CA ALA A 44 -15.21 2.02 -8.36
C ALA A 44 -16.40 1.25 -7.79
N ASP A 45 -17.60 1.60 -8.21
CA ASP A 45 -18.87 1.05 -7.74
C ASP A 45 -19.93 1.34 -8.81
N ASP A 46 -20.75 0.37 -9.19
CA ASP A 46 -21.81 0.56 -10.19
C ASP A 46 -23.02 1.30 -9.59
N ASP A 47 -23.22 1.23 -8.27
CA ASP A 47 -24.27 1.99 -7.59
C ASP A 47 -23.87 3.48 -7.49
N LEU A 48 -24.69 4.33 -8.12
CA LEU A 48 -24.48 5.78 -8.17
C LEU A 48 -24.48 6.40 -6.77
N ASP A 49 -25.41 5.97 -5.91
CA ASP A 49 -25.58 6.56 -4.58
C ASP A 49 -24.43 6.18 -3.66
N ALA A 50 -24.01 4.91 -3.69
CA ALA A 50 -22.84 4.44 -2.96
C ALA A 50 -21.57 5.18 -3.43
N ARG A 51 -21.37 5.28 -4.73
CA ARG A 51 -20.22 5.97 -5.33
C ARG A 51 -20.21 7.46 -4.96
N ALA A 52 -21.37 8.13 -4.99
CA ALA A 52 -21.50 9.53 -4.60
C ALA A 52 -21.25 9.73 -3.10
N MET A 53 -21.84 8.88 -2.26
CA MET A 53 -21.69 8.94 -0.79
C MET A 53 -20.22 8.82 -0.36
N TYR A 54 -19.53 7.78 -0.81
CA TYR A 54 -18.11 7.58 -0.48
C TYR A 54 -17.25 8.68 -1.08
N GLY A 55 -17.51 9.07 -2.34
CA GLY A 55 -16.76 10.12 -3.01
C GLY A 55 -16.84 11.46 -2.28
N LEU A 56 -18.05 11.91 -1.93
CA LEU A 56 -18.25 13.16 -1.21
C LEU A 56 -17.63 13.13 0.19
N TYR A 57 -17.75 12.00 0.89
CA TYR A 57 -17.13 11.86 2.20
C TYR A 57 -15.61 11.96 2.13
N LEU A 58 -14.97 11.24 1.21
CA LEU A 58 -13.53 11.25 1.02
C LEU A 58 -13.00 12.62 0.57
N GLN A 59 -13.75 13.34 -0.26
CA GLN A 59 -13.42 14.72 -0.63
C GLN A 59 -13.41 15.65 0.59
N ARG A 60 -14.38 15.52 1.49
CA ARG A 60 -14.41 16.27 2.76
C ARG A 60 -13.24 15.93 3.67
N MET A 61 -12.74 14.69 3.59
CA MET A 61 -11.53 14.27 4.31
C MET A 61 -10.22 14.73 3.64
N GLY A 62 -10.31 15.52 2.58
CA GLY A 62 -9.15 16.12 1.91
C GLY A 62 -8.55 15.26 0.78
N CYS A 63 -9.25 14.23 0.31
CA CYS A 63 -8.81 13.44 -0.83
C CYS A 63 -9.18 14.09 -2.17
N THR A 64 -8.40 13.81 -3.21
CA THR A 64 -8.81 13.98 -4.60
C THR A 64 -9.45 12.67 -5.05
N VAL A 65 -10.73 12.70 -5.39
CA VAL A 65 -11.50 11.49 -5.71
C VAL A 65 -11.73 11.37 -7.21
N PHE A 66 -11.46 10.20 -7.74
CA PHE A 66 -11.81 9.74 -9.08
C PHE A 66 -12.85 8.63 -8.95
N THR A 67 -13.69 8.46 -9.97
CA THR A 67 -14.77 7.47 -9.92
C THR A 67 -14.77 6.60 -11.16
N ALA A 68 -15.24 5.35 -11.00
CA ALA A 68 -15.47 4.41 -12.08
C ALA A 68 -16.80 3.68 -11.85
N VAL A 69 -17.47 3.28 -12.91
CA VAL A 69 -18.81 2.66 -12.84
C VAL A 69 -18.79 1.15 -13.04
N ASP A 70 -17.66 0.61 -13.48
CA ASP A 70 -17.43 -0.81 -13.71
C ASP A 70 -15.94 -1.16 -13.62
N GLY A 71 -15.62 -2.44 -13.76
CA GLY A 71 -14.23 -2.91 -13.63
C GLY A 71 -13.33 -2.47 -14.78
N GLU A 72 -13.85 -2.25 -15.99
CA GLU A 72 -13.07 -1.76 -17.14
C GLU A 72 -12.64 -0.32 -16.89
N SER A 73 -13.60 0.56 -16.63
CA SER A 73 -13.33 1.97 -16.32
C SER A 73 -12.47 2.13 -15.06
N ALA A 74 -12.59 1.22 -14.09
CA ALA A 74 -11.72 1.22 -12.91
C ALA A 74 -10.25 0.98 -13.26
N VAL A 75 -9.97 0.02 -14.15
CA VAL A 75 -8.60 -0.24 -14.62
C VAL A 75 -8.06 0.92 -15.43
N ASP A 76 -8.86 1.45 -16.38
CA ASP A 76 -8.47 2.57 -17.23
C ASP A 76 -8.17 3.83 -16.42
N GLN A 77 -9.05 4.17 -15.47
CA GLN A 77 -8.84 5.29 -14.56
C GLN A 77 -7.61 5.10 -13.68
N ALA A 78 -7.41 3.90 -13.13
CA ALA A 78 -6.25 3.63 -12.31
C ALA A 78 -4.94 3.80 -13.07
N MET A 79 -4.89 3.38 -14.33
CA MET A 79 -3.71 3.57 -15.18
C MET A 79 -3.51 5.03 -15.57
N ALA A 80 -4.58 5.79 -15.81
CA ALA A 80 -4.50 7.18 -16.22
C ALA A 80 -4.07 8.12 -15.10
N VAL A 81 -4.63 7.93 -13.88
CA VAL A 81 -4.42 8.88 -12.77
C VAL A 81 -3.42 8.41 -11.74
N LEU A 82 -3.08 7.11 -11.73
CA LEU A 82 -2.21 6.46 -10.73
C LEU A 82 -2.61 6.89 -9.31
N PRO A 83 -3.75 6.39 -8.81
CA PRO A 83 -4.24 6.78 -7.49
C PRO A 83 -3.33 6.23 -6.39
N ASP A 84 -3.42 6.81 -5.20
CA ASP A 84 -2.72 6.31 -4.02
C ASP A 84 -3.43 5.11 -3.40
N LEU A 85 -4.74 4.95 -3.67
CA LEU A 85 -5.57 3.84 -3.19
C LEU A 85 -6.80 3.67 -4.08
N ILE A 86 -7.26 2.43 -4.19
CA ILE A 86 -8.48 2.06 -4.93
C ILE A 86 -9.47 1.44 -3.96
N VAL A 87 -10.71 1.95 -3.93
CA VAL A 87 -11.88 1.33 -3.33
C VAL A 87 -12.64 0.65 -4.47
N LEU A 88 -12.88 -0.65 -4.37
CA LEU A 88 -13.38 -1.45 -5.47
C LEU A 88 -14.55 -2.33 -5.03
N ASP A 89 -15.74 -2.08 -5.58
CA ASP A 89 -16.81 -3.07 -5.47
C ASP A 89 -16.49 -4.29 -6.32
N LEU A 90 -16.70 -5.46 -5.76
CA LEU A 90 -16.45 -6.73 -6.44
C LEU A 90 -17.64 -7.21 -7.26
N ALA A 91 -18.84 -6.72 -6.96
CA ALA A 91 -20.11 -7.18 -7.53
C ALA A 91 -20.60 -6.32 -8.71
N MET A 92 -19.70 -5.71 -9.46
CA MET A 92 -20.06 -4.87 -10.60
C MET A 92 -20.40 -5.70 -11.83
N PRO A 93 -21.32 -5.21 -12.71
CA PRO A 93 -21.65 -5.85 -13.98
C PRO A 93 -20.49 -5.79 -15.00
N HIS A 94 -20.58 -6.57 -16.06
CA HIS A 94 -19.62 -6.67 -17.18
C HIS A 94 -18.25 -7.15 -16.72
N VAL A 95 -17.30 -6.25 -16.51
CA VAL A 95 -16.01 -6.59 -15.89
C VAL A 95 -16.15 -6.48 -14.40
N THR A 96 -16.16 -7.64 -13.73
CA THR A 96 -16.30 -7.71 -12.28
C THR A 96 -15.10 -7.08 -11.58
N GLY A 97 -15.31 -6.59 -10.36
CA GLY A 97 -14.21 -6.08 -9.53
C GLY A 97 -13.09 -7.10 -9.29
N TRP A 98 -13.43 -8.42 -9.27
CA TRP A 98 -12.43 -9.50 -9.21
C TRP A 98 -11.47 -9.48 -10.40
N ALA A 99 -12.01 -9.36 -11.60
CA ALA A 99 -11.21 -9.30 -12.82
C ALA A 99 -10.40 -8.01 -12.87
N ALA A 100 -10.98 -6.89 -12.46
CA ALA A 100 -10.30 -5.61 -12.35
C ALA A 100 -9.11 -5.68 -11.37
N ALA A 101 -9.30 -6.22 -10.15
CA ALA A 101 -8.23 -6.39 -9.17
C ALA A 101 -7.07 -7.20 -9.72
N LYS A 102 -7.36 -8.34 -10.37
CA LYS A 102 -6.33 -9.17 -11.02
C LYS A 102 -5.57 -8.42 -12.13
N ARG A 103 -6.27 -7.64 -12.95
CA ARG A 103 -5.64 -6.83 -14.02
C ARG A 103 -4.72 -5.76 -13.40
N LEU A 104 -5.18 -5.06 -12.36
CA LEU A 104 -4.40 -4.06 -11.64
C LEU A 104 -3.11 -4.65 -11.04
N ARG A 105 -3.18 -5.86 -10.47
CA ARG A 105 -2.01 -6.54 -9.91
C ARG A 105 -0.99 -7.01 -10.95
N ARG A 106 -1.43 -7.30 -12.17
CA ARG A 106 -0.54 -7.70 -13.28
C ARG A 106 0.22 -6.53 -13.89
N SER A 107 -0.33 -5.32 -13.81
CA SER A 107 0.32 -4.13 -14.38
C SER A 107 1.44 -3.61 -13.47
N PRO A 108 2.66 -3.40 -14.00
CA PRO A 108 3.76 -2.81 -13.23
C PRO A 108 3.44 -1.42 -12.66
N LEU A 109 2.54 -0.66 -13.31
CA LEU A 109 2.17 0.68 -12.91
C LEU A 109 1.22 0.71 -11.70
N THR A 110 0.36 -0.30 -11.58
CA THR A 110 -0.73 -0.30 -10.58
C THR A 110 -0.60 -1.41 -9.54
N ARG A 111 0.27 -2.39 -9.74
CA ARG A 111 0.40 -3.55 -8.84
C ARG A 111 0.71 -3.21 -7.38
N GLY A 112 1.34 -2.06 -7.13
CA GLY A 112 1.70 -1.59 -5.80
C GLY A 112 0.64 -0.69 -5.14
N ILE A 113 -0.45 -0.36 -5.86
CA ILE A 113 -1.52 0.49 -5.32
C ILE A 113 -2.39 -0.36 -4.38
N PRO A 114 -2.62 0.05 -3.12
CA PRO A 114 -3.50 -0.68 -2.22
C PRO A 114 -4.94 -0.69 -2.73
N ILE A 115 -5.60 -1.86 -2.60
CA ILE A 115 -6.98 -2.08 -3.02
C ILE A 115 -7.82 -2.48 -1.82
N VAL A 116 -8.83 -1.68 -1.50
CA VAL A 116 -9.88 -2.00 -0.53
C VAL A 116 -11.08 -2.56 -1.30
N ALA A 117 -11.37 -3.84 -1.12
CA ALA A 117 -12.60 -4.44 -1.62
C ALA A 117 -13.77 -4.06 -0.72
N LEU A 118 -14.81 -3.47 -1.28
CA LEU A 118 -16.03 -3.05 -0.58
C LEU A 118 -17.24 -3.64 -1.31
N THR A 119 -17.83 -4.71 -0.79
CA THR A 119 -18.88 -5.46 -1.50
C THR A 119 -19.96 -6.01 -0.58
N ALA A 120 -21.17 -6.19 -1.13
CA ALA A 120 -22.29 -6.83 -0.45
C ALA A 120 -22.28 -8.36 -0.54
N LEU A 121 -21.33 -8.97 -1.28
CA LEU A 121 -21.29 -10.41 -1.48
C LEU A 121 -20.88 -11.16 -0.21
N PRO A 122 -21.73 -12.08 0.31
CA PRO A 122 -21.38 -12.88 1.47
C PRO A 122 -20.19 -13.80 1.18
N GLY A 123 -19.31 -13.97 2.17
CA GLY A 123 -18.18 -14.91 2.06
C GLY A 123 -17.08 -14.50 1.07
N ALA A 124 -17.14 -13.31 0.51
CA ALA A 124 -16.22 -12.85 -0.53
C ALA A 124 -14.78 -12.56 -0.04
N ARG A 125 -14.52 -12.59 1.26
CA ARG A 125 -13.22 -12.21 1.86
C ARG A 125 -12.03 -12.97 1.25
N GLU A 126 -12.10 -14.29 1.21
CA GLU A 126 -11.00 -15.11 0.70
C GLU A 126 -10.78 -14.92 -0.80
N SER A 127 -11.87 -14.87 -1.56
CA SER A 127 -11.81 -14.60 -2.99
C SER A 127 -11.27 -13.20 -3.28
N ALA A 128 -11.59 -12.19 -2.46
CA ALA A 128 -11.02 -10.83 -2.57
C ALA A 128 -9.50 -10.86 -2.38
N ARG A 129 -9.04 -11.54 -1.34
CA ARG A 129 -7.62 -11.74 -1.07
C ARG A 129 -6.91 -12.44 -2.24
N MET A 130 -7.49 -13.53 -2.75
CA MET A 130 -6.96 -14.29 -3.89
C MET A 130 -6.94 -13.46 -5.20
N SER A 131 -7.76 -12.43 -5.31
CA SER A 131 -7.76 -11.51 -6.45
C SER A 131 -6.76 -10.35 -6.27
N GLY A 132 -6.10 -10.28 -5.12
CA GLY A 132 -5.07 -9.29 -4.83
C GLY A 132 -5.58 -8.04 -4.10
N CYS A 133 -6.77 -8.08 -3.49
CA CYS A 133 -7.21 -7.00 -2.61
C CYS A 133 -6.46 -7.08 -1.27
N ASP A 134 -6.07 -5.93 -0.73
CA ASP A 134 -5.31 -5.83 0.53
C ASP A 134 -6.24 -5.86 1.74
N VAL A 135 -7.41 -5.23 1.62
CA VAL A 135 -8.43 -5.14 2.67
C VAL A 135 -9.78 -5.53 2.11
N PHE A 136 -10.60 -6.17 2.92
CA PHE A 136 -11.98 -6.51 2.61
C PHE A 136 -12.92 -5.89 3.64
N MET A 137 -13.94 -5.19 3.14
CA MET A 137 -15.03 -4.62 3.93
C MET A 137 -16.38 -5.02 3.32
N SER A 138 -17.34 -5.38 4.17
CA SER A 138 -18.69 -5.73 3.71
C SER A 138 -19.61 -4.50 3.70
N LYS A 139 -20.44 -4.39 2.67
CA LYS A 139 -21.56 -3.43 2.64
C LYS A 139 -22.74 -3.98 3.49
N PRO A 140 -23.49 -3.12 4.19
CA PRO A 140 -23.32 -1.67 4.29
C PRO A 140 -22.11 -1.29 5.15
N CYS A 141 -21.32 -0.33 4.68
CA CYS A 141 -20.15 0.17 5.38
C CYS A 141 -20.29 1.68 5.58
N LEU A 142 -20.09 2.13 6.80
CA LEU A 142 -20.08 3.57 7.10
C LEU A 142 -18.85 4.22 6.47
N PRO A 143 -18.99 5.39 5.82
CA PRO A 143 -17.85 6.09 5.21
C PRO A 143 -16.70 6.38 6.17
N GLN A 144 -16.99 6.55 7.46
CA GLN A 144 -15.99 6.75 8.52
C GLN A 144 -15.10 5.52 8.70
N LEU A 145 -15.67 4.31 8.65
CA LEU A 145 -14.91 3.07 8.76
C LEU A 145 -14.01 2.86 7.54
N LEU A 146 -14.54 3.12 6.35
CA LEU A 146 -13.74 3.10 5.12
C LEU A 146 -12.57 4.09 5.21
N TRP A 147 -12.82 5.30 5.72
CA TRP A 147 -11.77 6.30 5.89
C TRP A 147 -10.69 5.86 6.89
N CYS A 148 -11.05 5.18 7.97
CA CYS A 148 -10.07 4.62 8.92
C CYS A 148 -9.13 3.64 8.22
N GLU A 149 -9.65 2.72 7.41
CA GLU A 149 -8.82 1.77 6.64
C GLU A 149 -7.92 2.48 5.61
N ILE A 150 -8.47 3.46 4.90
CA ILE A 150 -7.70 4.26 3.93
C ILE A 150 -6.53 4.96 4.62
N ARG A 151 -6.76 5.57 5.78
CA ARG A 151 -5.71 6.24 6.55
C ARG A 151 -4.60 5.28 6.97
N LEU A 152 -4.96 4.10 7.45
CA LEU A 152 -4.01 3.05 7.84
C LEU A 152 -3.16 2.62 6.64
N LEU A 153 -3.78 2.30 5.51
CA LEU A 153 -3.08 1.86 4.30
C LEU A 153 -2.16 2.93 3.72
N LEU A 154 -2.58 4.18 3.75
CA LEU A 154 -1.79 5.30 3.24
C LEU A 154 -0.82 5.87 4.27
N GLY A 155 -0.86 5.40 5.52
CA GLY A 155 -0.03 5.90 6.60
C GLY A 155 -0.24 7.39 6.86
N LEU A 156 -1.48 7.84 6.81
CA LEU A 156 -1.85 9.19 7.19
C LEU A 156 -1.93 9.26 8.71
N ASP A 157 -1.30 10.29 9.30
CA ASP A 157 -1.40 10.48 10.74
C ASP A 157 -2.86 10.71 11.15
N PRO A 158 -3.27 10.18 12.31
CA PRO A 158 -4.56 10.55 12.85
C PRO A 158 -4.59 12.08 12.98
N THR A 159 -5.60 12.72 12.39
CA THR A 159 -5.83 14.13 12.69
C THR A 159 -5.87 14.26 14.20
N PRO A 160 -5.06 15.15 14.82
CA PRO A 160 -5.21 15.39 16.24
C PRO A 160 -6.67 15.76 16.47
N SER A 161 -7.35 14.94 17.26
CA SER A 161 -8.72 15.23 17.66
C SER A 161 -8.71 16.64 18.20
N SER A 162 -9.45 17.53 17.55
CA SER A 162 -9.84 18.81 18.16
C SER A 162 -10.60 18.46 19.42
N ILE A 163 -9.87 18.33 20.53
CA ILE A 163 -10.47 18.36 21.85
C ILE A 163 -10.84 19.82 22.04
N GLY A 164 -12.06 20.13 21.73
CA GLY A 164 -12.72 21.38 22.09
C GLY A 164 -13.82 21.05 23.06
#